data_66a8fd148ea33e36a2240a58948d0beb
#
_entry.id   66a8fd148ea33e36a2240a58948d0beb
#
_cell.length_a   1.000
_cell.length_b   1.000
_cell.length_c   1.000
_cell.angle_alpha   90.00
_cell.angle_beta   90.00
_cell.angle_gamma   90.00
#
_symmetry.space_group_name_H-M   'P 1'
#
loop_
_entity.id
_entity.type
_entity.pdbx_description
1 polymer ?
#
loop_
_entity_poly.entity_id
_entity_poly.type
_entity_poly.pdbx_seq_one_letter_code
_entity_poly.pdbx_strand_id
1 'polypeptide(L)'
;MSSATLSSLRTGRALVDNELFESITRMVMHEKGRDRAFAEQVTDQAIAFVCVAATSTVPMVPSDDVDEGLHAFILHTPDHHAFCQQHAGRFLHHNARPGVPRTVEDVTRSAKAMKAAGFQVIDARWSVGDTAFQCDSDCGRPYGQ
;
A
#
# COMPACT_ATOMS: atom_id res chain seq x y z
N MET A 1 5.74 -27.72 8.88
CA MET A 1 4.60 -26.83 8.92
C MET A 1 4.95 -25.40 8.52
N SER A 2 6.07 -24.92 9.01
CA SER A 2 6.47 -23.54 8.72
C SER A 2 6.67 -23.26 7.23
N SER A 3 7.24 -24.20 6.47
CA SER A 3 7.45 -23.96 5.04
C SER A 3 6.15 -23.88 4.27
N ALA A 4 5.15 -24.69 4.64
CA ALA A 4 3.84 -24.58 4.03
C ALA A 4 3.16 -23.26 4.38
N THR A 5 3.34 -22.80 5.62
CA THR A 5 2.81 -21.52 6.05
C THR A 5 3.41 -20.36 5.25
N LEU A 6 4.73 -20.38 5.04
CA LEU A 6 5.41 -19.34 4.29
C LEU A 6 4.96 -19.32 2.83
N SER A 7 4.77 -20.49 2.22
CA SER A 7 4.33 -20.54 0.82
C SER A 7 2.88 -20.13 0.64
N SER A 8 2.10 -20.02 1.72
CA SER A 8 0.70 -19.65 1.65
C SER A 8 0.45 -18.15 1.90
N LEU A 9 1.52 -17.35 2.08
CA LEU A 9 1.35 -15.92 2.29
C LEU A 9 0.75 -15.28 1.04
N ARG A 10 -0.19 -14.36 1.29
CA ARG A 10 -0.82 -13.59 0.23
C ARG A 10 0.12 -12.50 -0.25
N THR A 11 -0.02 -12.10 -1.50
CA THR A 11 0.76 -10.99 -2.05
C THR A 11 -0.21 -10.02 -2.74
N GLY A 12 0.17 -8.76 -2.77
CA GLY A 12 -0.59 -7.77 -3.52
C GLY A 12 -0.55 -8.08 -5.01
N ARG A 13 0.60 -8.54 -5.49
CA ARG A 13 0.76 -8.90 -6.90
C ARG A 13 -0.29 -9.91 -7.37
N ALA A 14 -0.63 -10.87 -6.53
CA ALA A 14 -1.60 -11.91 -6.90
C ALA A 14 -3.03 -11.39 -7.00
N LEU A 15 -3.31 -10.19 -6.52
CA LEU A 15 -4.66 -9.62 -6.52
C LEU A 15 -4.99 -8.88 -7.81
N VAL A 16 -4.04 -8.66 -8.67
CA VAL A 16 -4.23 -7.93 -9.94
C VAL A 16 -3.59 -8.72 -11.08
N ASP A 17 -3.98 -8.39 -12.31
CA ASP A 17 -3.33 -9.04 -13.45
C ASP A 17 -1.94 -8.46 -13.69
N ASN A 18 -1.16 -9.18 -14.50
CA ASN A 18 0.23 -8.79 -14.75
C ASN A 18 0.34 -7.45 -15.47
N GLU A 19 -0.61 -7.15 -16.34
CA GLU A 19 -0.59 -5.90 -17.10
C GLU A 19 -0.77 -4.70 -16.18
N LEU A 20 -1.71 -4.79 -15.26
CA LEU A 20 -1.92 -3.70 -14.30
C LEU A 20 -0.72 -3.56 -13.37
N PHE A 21 -0.21 -4.68 -12.86
CA PHE A 21 0.95 -4.65 -11.98
C PHE A 21 2.14 -3.98 -12.66
N GLU A 22 2.38 -4.34 -13.92
CA GLU A 22 3.49 -3.77 -14.69
C GLU A 22 3.28 -2.28 -14.92
N SER A 23 2.06 -1.86 -15.25
CA SER A 23 1.77 -0.46 -15.50
C SER A 23 2.02 0.41 -14.26
N ILE A 24 1.56 -0.05 -13.10
CA ILE A 24 1.79 0.66 -11.84
C ILE A 24 3.28 0.72 -11.54
N THR A 25 3.97 -0.40 -11.69
CA THR A 25 5.41 -0.49 -11.44
C THR A 25 6.18 0.50 -12.31
N ARG A 26 5.85 0.57 -13.60
CA ARG A 26 6.50 1.52 -14.52
C ARG A 26 6.25 2.96 -14.11
N MET A 27 5.07 3.26 -13.63
CA MET A 27 4.76 4.61 -13.17
C MET A 27 5.64 5.00 -11.99
N VAL A 28 5.83 4.09 -11.03
CA VAL A 28 6.72 4.36 -9.90
C VAL A 28 8.15 4.60 -10.39
N MET A 29 8.64 3.77 -11.30
CA MET A 29 9.98 3.92 -11.84
C MET A 29 10.17 5.27 -12.51
N HIS A 30 9.20 5.65 -13.33
CA HIS A 30 9.28 6.88 -14.11
C HIS A 30 9.12 8.12 -13.24
N GLU A 31 8.10 8.14 -12.39
CA GLU A 31 7.77 9.33 -11.61
C GLU A 31 8.71 9.57 -10.44
N LYS A 32 9.26 8.50 -9.87
CA LYS A 32 10.07 8.59 -8.67
C LYS A 32 11.54 8.26 -8.91
N GLY A 33 11.92 7.89 -10.13
CA GLY A 33 13.30 7.54 -10.43
C GLY A 33 13.77 6.29 -9.71
N ARG A 34 12.90 5.34 -9.48
CA ARG A 34 13.25 4.11 -8.76
C ARG A 34 13.64 3.00 -9.72
N ASP A 35 14.49 2.09 -9.24
CA ASP A 35 14.80 0.90 -10.02
C ASP A 35 13.61 -0.08 -9.96
N ARG A 36 13.67 -1.10 -10.82
CA ARG A 36 12.56 -2.03 -10.96
C ARG A 36 12.30 -2.82 -9.67
N ALA A 37 13.35 -3.26 -9.00
CA ALA A 37 13.18 -4.07 -7.79
C ALA A 37 12.42 -3.30 -6.72
N PHE A 38 12.80 -2.04 -6.49
CA PHE A 38 12.11 -1.18 -5.54
C PHE A 38 10.66 -0.95 -5.97
N ALA A 39 10.47 -0.62 -7.24
CA ALA A 39 9.15 -0.30 -7.77
C ALA A 39 8.20 -1.49 -7.66
N GLU A 40 8.68 -2.71 -7.96
CA GLU A 40 7.86 -3.90 -7.81
C GLU A 40 7.47 -4.14 -6.36
N GLN A 41 8.39 -3.91 -5.44
CA GLN A 41 8.10 -4.09 -4.02
C GLN A 41 7.03 -3.13 -3.54
N VAL A 42 7.14 -1.83 -3.85
CA VAL A 42 6.15 -0.87 -3.37
C VAL A 42 4.81 -1.04 -4.08
N THR A 43 4.81 -1.48 -5.33
CA THR A 43 3.57 -1.79 -6.03
C THR A 43 2.84 -2.94 -5.35
N ASP A 44 3.55 -4.02 -5.07
CA ASP A 44 2.97 -5.17 -4.36
C ASP A 44 2.42 -4.75 -3.00
N GLN A 45 3.21 -4.03 -2.23
CA GLN A 45 2.81 -3.64 -0.87
C GLN A 45 1.65 -2.65 -0.89
N ALA A 46 1.60 -1.76 -1.87
CA ALA A 46 0.50 -0.80 -1.97
C ALA A 46 -0.83 -1.49 -2.31
N ILE A 47 -0.81 -2.46 -3.22
CA ILE A 47 -2.02 -3.19 -3.57
C ILE A 47 -2.53 -3.98 -2.36
N ALA A 48 -1.64 -4.66 -1.64
CA ALA A 48 -2.00 -5.36 -0.42
C ALA A 48 -2.54 -4.39 0.63
N PHE A 49 -1.93 -3.22 0.75
CA PHE A 49 -2.37 -2.19 1.67
C PHE A 49 -3.81 -1.78 1.40
N VAL A 50 -4.17 -1.52 0.15
CA VAL A 50 -5.54 -1.13 -0.21
C VAL A 50 -6.51 -2.25 0.15
N CYS A 51 -6.15 -3.48 -0.11
CA CYS A 51 -7.00 -4.63 0.22
C CYS A 51 -7.28 -4.70 1.72
N VAL A 52 -6.26 -4.51 2.54
CA VAL A 52 -6.42 -4.56 4.01
C VAL A 52 -7.17 -3.34 4.52
N ALA A 53 -6.87 -2.16 3.98
CA ALA A 53 -7.56 -0.93 4.37
C ALA A 53 -9.05 -1.01 4.08
N ALA A 54 -9.42 -1.77 3.06
CA ALA A 54 -10.82 -1.93 2.65
C ALA A 54 -11.72 -2.43 3.77
N THR A 55 -11.18 -3.28 4.65
CA THR A 55 -11.97 -3.88 5.73
C THR A 55 -11.40 -3.57 7.11
N SER A 56 -10.39 -2.72 7.20
CA SER A 56 -9.76 -2.41 8.47
C SER A 56 -10.67 -1.57 9.35
N THR A 57 -10.65 -1.89 10.66
CA THR A 57 -11.36 -1.09 11.66
C THR A 57 -10.43 -0.08 12.32
N VAL A 58 -9.15 -0.08 11.96
CA VAL A 58 -8.18 0.89 12.48
C VAL A 58 -7.67 1.74 11.32
N PRO A 59 -7.23 2.97 11.61
CA PRO A 59 -6.64 3.80 10.56
C PRO A 59 -5.40 3.14 9.97
N MET A 60 -5.27 3.20 8.66
CA MET A 60 -4.15 2.61 7.93
C MET A 60 -3.34 3.73 7.31
N VAL A 61 -2.04 3.74 7.60
CA VAL A 61 -1.12 4.76 7.11
C VAL A 61 0.06 4.06 6.46
N PRO A 62 0.33 4.30 5.18
CA PRO A 62 1.46 3.66 4.51
C PRO A 62 2.77 4.34 4.90
N SER A 63 3.87 3.62 4.76
CA SER A 63 5.18 4.24 4.84
C SER A 63 5.38 5.16 3.63
N ASP A 64 6.41 6.00 3.68
CA ASP A 64 6.75 6.86 2.54
C ASP A 64 7.00 6.04 1.28
N ASP A 65 7.73 4.94 1.43
CA ASP A 65 8.04 4.08 0.29
C ASP A 65 6.77 3.47 -0.31
N VAL A 66 5.93 2.89 0.53
CA VAL A 66 4.71 2.23 0.06
C VAL A 66 3.75 3.24 -0.53
N ASP A 67 3.75 4.47 -0.03
CA ASP A 67 2.91 5.53 -0.57
C ASP A 67 3.23 5.85 -2.03
N GLU A 68 4.46 5.64 -2.46
CA GLU A 68 4.81 5.82 -3.88
C GLU A 68 4.03 4.84 -4.76
N GLY A 69 3.93 3.59 -4.33
CA GLY A 69 3.13 2.61 -5.05
C GLY A 69 1.63 2.90 -4.96
N LEU A 70 1.19 3.39 -3.82
CA LEU A 70 -0.21 3.73 -3.62
C LEU A 70 -0.64 4.86 -4.54
N HIS A 71 0.15 5.91 -4.64
CA HIS A 71 -0.16 7.04 -5.54
C HIS A 71 -0.24 6.56 -6.99
N ALA A 72 0.70 5.73 -7.41
CA ALA A 72 0.69 5.20 -8.77
C ALA A 72 -0.55 4.34 -9.02
N PHE A 73 -0.97 3.53 -8.05
CA PHE A 73 -2.18 2.73 -8.17
C PHE A 73 -3.41 3.61 -8.30
N ILE A 74 -3.53 4.63 -7.45
CA ILE A 74 -4.68 5.54 -7.47
C ILE A 74 -4.80 6.26 -8.80
N LEU A 75 -3.68 6.59 -9.43
CA LEU A 75 -3.71 7.26 -10.72
C LEU A 75 -4.21 6.36 -11.86
N HIS A 76 -4.21 5.05 -11.65
CA HIS A 76 -4.90 4.11 -12.52
C HIS A 76 -6.37 4.06 -12.10
N THR A 77 -7.07 5.16 -12.32
CA THR A 77 -8.37 5.39 -11.69
C THR A 77 -9.43 4.35 -11.99
N PRO A 78 -9.62 3.87 -13.23
CA PRO A 78 -10.62 2.83 -13.45
C PRO A 78 -10.28 1.54 -12.72
N ASP A 79 -9.01 1.15 -12.75
CA ASP A 79 -8.58 -0.10 -12.11
C ASP A 79 -8.64 0.01 -10.60
N HIS A 80 -8.23 1.15 -10.06
CA HIS A 80 -8.30 1.39 -8.62
C HIS A 80 -9.76 1.38 -8.15
N HIS A 81 -10.64 2.01 -8.91
CA HIS A 81 -12.07 2.03 -8.58
C HIS A 81 -12.64 0.61 -8.57
N ALA A 82 -12.35 -0.18 -9.59
CA ALA A 82 -12.84 -1.56 -9.68
C ALA A 82 -12.31 -2.41 -8.53
N PHE A 83 -11.03 -2.22 -8.17
CA PHE A 83 -10.41 -2.94 -7.06
C PHE A 83 -11.11 -2.61 -5.74
N CYS A 84 -11.37 -1.33 -5.49
CA CYS A 84 -12.06 -0.90 -4.28
C CYS A 84 -13.47 -1.47 -4.22
N GLN A 85 -14.20 -1.49 -5.33
CA GLN A 85 -15.54 -2.07 -5.38
C GLN A 85 -15.50 -3.56 -5.07
N GLN A 86 -14.52 -4.26 -5.61
CA GLN A 86 -14.39 -5.69 -5.39
C GLN A 86 -14.06 -6.03 -3.94
N HIS A 87 -13.20 -5.26 -3.30
CA HIS A 87 -12.67 -5.60 -1.97
C HIS A 87 -13.37 -4.87 -0.83
N ALA A 88 -13.96 -3.71 -1.07
CA ALA A 88 -14.60 -2.92 -0.03
C ALA A 88 -16.06 -2.61 -0.30
N GLY A 89 -16.51 -2.80 -1.54
CA GLY A 89 -17.86 -2.39 -1.95
C GLY A 89 -18.02 -0.88 -2.03
N ARG A 90 -16.96 -0.12 -1.91
CA ARG A 90 -16.97 1.34 -1.99
C ARG A 90 -15.60 1.85 -2.39
N PHE A 91 -15.56 3.08 -2.85
CA PHE A 91 -14.29 3.73 -3.19
C PHE A 91 -13.54 4.09 -1.91
N LEU A 92 -12.24 3.78 -1.89
CA LEU A 92 -11.37 4.16 -0.77
C LEU A 92 -10.58 5.40 -1.16
N HIS A 93 -10.88 6.49 -0.48
CA HIS A 93 -10.25 7.77 -0.75
C HIS A 93 -8.85 7.83 -0.16
N HIS A 94 -8.01 8.58 -0.84
CA HIS A 94 -6.68 8.90 -0.36
C HIS A 94 -6.75 10.27 0.32
N ASN A 95 -6.57 10.30 1.63
CA ASN A 95 -6.65 11.53 2.40
C ASN A 95 -5.26 12.15 2.52
N ALA A 96 -4.97 13.09 1.65
CA ALA A 96 -3.72 13.84 1.73
C ALA A 96 -3.85 14.91 2.82
N ARG A 97 -2.85 15.01 3.68
CA ARG A 97 -2.80 16.02 4.75
C ARG A 97 -1.41 16.65 4.78
N PRO A 98 -1.20 17.69 4.00
CA PRO A 98 0.09 18.35 3.95
C PRO A 98 0.54 18.81 5.34
N GLY A 99 1.79 18.54 5.69
CA GLY A 99 2.34 18.94 6.96
C GLY A 99 2.03 18.06 8.15
N VAL A 100 1.24 17.01 7.96
CA VAL A 100 0.95 16.05 9.04
C VAL A 100 1.98 14.93 8.97
N PRO A 101 2.80 14.76 10.02
CA PRO A 101 3.84 13.71 9.98
C PRO A 101 3.26 12.32 10.13
N ARG A 102 3.93 11.36 9.53
CA ARG A 102 3.67 9.95 9.79
C ARG A 102 4.39 9.59 11.07
N THR A 103 3.74 8.82 11.91
CA THR A 103 4.40 8.33 13.13
C THR A 103 4.84 6.89 12.93
N VAL A 104 5.86 6.49 13.68
CA VAL A 104 6.32 5.11 13.68
C VAL A 104 5.16 4.18 14.08
N GLU A 105 4.37 4.60 15.06
CA GLU A 105 3.23 3.81 15.54
C GLU A 105 2.20 3.57 14.43
N ASP A 106 1.87 4.61 13.66
CA ASP A 106 0.89 4.50 12.60
C ASP A 106 1.35 3.53 11.51
N VAL A 107 2.60 3.67 11.09
CA VAL A 107 3.17 2.82 10.03
C VAL A 107 3.31 1.38 10.53
N THR A 108 3.77 1.21 11.76
CA THR A 108 3.92 -0.13 12.37
C THR A 108 2.57 -0.82 12.51
N ARG A 109 1.56 -0.08 12.94
CA ARG A 109 0.21 -0.63 13.07
C ARG A 109 -0.30 -1.14 11.73
N SER A 110 -0.06 -0.38 10.67
CA SER A 110 -0.51 -0.77 9.33
C SER A 110 0.21 -2.02 8.84
N ALA A 111 1.52 -2.11 9.03
CA ALA A 111 2.28 -3.30 8.66
C ALA A 111 1.80 -4.52 9.45
N LYS A 112 1.50 -4.36 10.74
CA LYS A 112 0.97 -5.44 11.56
C LYS A 112 -0.41 -5.89 11.06
N ALA A 113 -1.25 -4.95 10.67
CA ALA A 113 -2.57 -5.29 10.12
C ALA A 113 -2.44 -6.10 8.83
N MET A 114 -1.47 -5.76 7.99
CA MET A 114 -1.22 -6.53 6.78
C MET A 114 -0.75 -7.94 7.09
N LYS A 115 0.15 -8.10 8.07
CA LYS A 115 0.59 -9.43 8.51
C LYS A 115 -0.57 -10.24 9.07
N ALA A 116 -1.42 -9.61 9.87
CA ALA A 116 -2.58 -10.29 10.45
C ALA A 116 -3.57 -10.74 9.38
N ALA A 117 -3.64 -10.03 8.27
CA ALA A 117 -4.49 -10.41 7.13
C ALA A 117 -3.85 -11.48 6.24
N GLY A 118 -2.65 -11.95 6.59
CA GLY A 118 -1.97 -13.01 5.87
C GLY A 118 -1.09 -12.56 4.72
N PHE A 119 -0.81 -11.27 4.62
CA PHE A 119 0.03 -10.76 3.54
C PHE A 119 1.52 -10.80 3.88
N GLN A 120 2.33 -10.99 2.85
CA GLN A 120 3.76 -10.80 2.96
C GLN A 120 4.04 -9.31 3.16
N VAL A 121 4.87 -9.00 4.15
CA VAL A 121 5.30 -7.63 4.42
C VAL A 121 6.80 -7.53 4.18
N ILE A 122 7.20 -6.60 3.35
CA ILE A 122 8.61 -6.37 3.04
C ILE A 122 9.11 -5.29 3.99
N ASP A 123 9.74 -5.72 5.08
CA ASP A 123 10.07 -4.82 6.19
C ASP A 123 10.86 -3.58 5.76
N ALA A 124 11.77 -3.73 4.79
CA ALA A 124 12.58 -2.61 4.32
C ALA A 124 11.72 -1.47 3.72
N ARG A 125 10.51 -1.80 3.26
CA ARG A 125 9.62 -0.78 2.68
C ARG A 125 8.71 -0.14 3.73
N TRP A 126 8.80 -0.57 4.98
CA TRP A 126 7.91 -0.08 6.05
C TRP A 126 8.62 0.70 7.13
N SER A 127 9.85 1.13 6.87
CA SER A 127 10.58 1.98 7.82
C SER A 127 10.09 3.43 7.73
N VAL A 128 10.23 4.15 8.84
CA VAL A 128 9.90 5.58 8.91
C VAL A 128 11.23 6.33 8.98
N GLY A 129 11.47 7.17 7.98
CA GLY A 129 12.72 7.93 7.91
C GLY A 129 12.70 9.14 8.84
N ASP A 130 13.85 9.78 8.93
CA ASP A 130 14.03 10.96 9.79
C ASP A 130 13.18 12.14 9.31
N THR A 131 12.80 12.13 8.04
CA THR A 131 11.99 13.21 7.46
C THR A 131 10.59 12.74 7.16
N ALA A 132 10.05 11.90 8.02
CA ALA A 132 8.75 11.27 7.81
C ALA A 132 7.62 12.28 7.62
N PHE A 133 7.78 13.48 8.16
CA PHE A 133 6.73 14.48 8.04
C PHE A 133 6.60 15.06 6.63
N GLN A 134 7.52 14.83 5.75
CA GLN A 134 7.39 15.37 4.40
C GLN A 134 6.31 14.67 3.60
N CYS A 135 5.90 13.52 4.02
CA CYS A 135 4.78 12.87 3.36
C CYS A 135 3.49 13.48 3.86
N ASP A 136 2.64 13.79 2.95
CA ASP A 136 1.43 14.51 3.20
C ASP A 136 0.20 13.64 3.07
N SER A 137 0.34 12.35 3.22
CA SER A 137 -0.76 11.44 3.01
C SER A 137 -1.18 10.74 4.29
N ASP A 138 -2.46 10.64 4.45
CA ASP A 138 -3.11 9.79 5.44
C ASP A 138 -3.87 8.70 4.74
N CYS A 139 -3.21 8.07 3.81
CA CYS A 139 -3.85 7.09 2.95
C CYS A 139 -4.40 5.95 3.77
N GLY A 140 -5.55 5.45 3.38
CA GLY A 140 -6.13 4.29 4.02
C GLY A 140 -6.83 4.57 5.32
N ARG A 141 -6.92 5.80 5.76
CA ARG A 141 -7.78 6.11 6.89
C ARG A 141 -9.22 5.83 6.51
N PRO A 142 -10.03 5.31 7.42
CA PRO A 142 -11.43 5.13 7.13
C PRO A 142 -12.04 6.45 6.68
N TYR A 143 -12.86 6.38 5.67
CA TYR A 143 -13.44 7.58 5.09
C TYR A 143 -14.30 8.29 6.15
N GLY A 144 -14.09 9.58 6.29
CA GLY A 144 -14.81 10.37 7.27
C GLY A 144 -14.07 10.59 8.58
N GLN A 145 -12.87 10.03 8.69
CA GLN A 145 -12.03 10.21 9.89
C GLN A 145 -11.27 11.52 9.90
#